data_568d3411b7bb0654919afc8a06e3f535
#
_entry.id   568d3411b7bb0654919afc8a06e3f535
#
_cell.length_a   1.000
_cell.length_b   1.000
_cell.length_c   1.000
_cell.angle_alpha   90.00
_cell.angle_beta   90.00
_cell.angle_gamma   90.00
#
_symmetry.space_group_name_H-M   'P 1'
#
loop_
_entity.id
_entity.type
_entity.pdbx_description
1 polymer ?
#
loop_
_entity_poly.entity_id
_entity_poly.type
_entity_poly.pdbx_seq_one_letter_code
_entity_poly.pdbx_strand_id
1 'polypeptide(L)'
;MSNTSTPYDDAQRTLSVDCPSLLIPLVNEAFQTDYPLDADVKLYNNEFFITTGNDQKRITDSNFSINGETTIRYHFECQSTEDGSLTLRLFEYGAQIALTMADYSKDESTFIFPHAAVLYLRTENTTPSSIKMRIVTPGGDVSYEIPVVKVQDYGLEEIFEKRLLFLLPYYFLRYQLELLERDVDARLELRDTYRDIFQRLSLLEQGGEITEFTRQSLKAMIDKVAMFRASKYAGVKKEVEEIMGGKILNYEAKDIRNSGIREGISIGKEAGRQEGRQEGEELLGKLVKLLLGEGRTTDIERASTDQKVRQQLYREFHLI
;
A
#
# COMPACT_ATOMS: atom_id res chain seq x y z
N MET A 1 -5.44 11.80 -21.51
CA MET A 1 -4.85 12.81 -20.61
C MET A 1 -3.82 12.08 -19.79
N SER A 2 -2.56 12.54 -19.80
CA SER A 2 -1.45 11.91 -19.07
C SER A 2 -1.76 11.95 -17.57
N ASN A 3 -1.90 10.79 -16.94
CA ASN A 3 -1.99 10.65 -15.48
C ASN A 3 -0.62 11.02 -14.88
N THR A 4 -0.38 12.32 -14.70
CA THR A 4 0.79 12.78 -13.93
C THR A 4 0.45 12.56 -12.46
N SER A 5 1.05 11.52 -11.86
CA SER A 5 0.99 11.26 -10.41
C SER A 5 1.33 12.55 -9.66
N THR A 6 0.47 12.93 -8.73
CA THR A 6 0.72 14.09 -7.88
C THR A 6 1.66 13.70 -6.73
N PRO A 7 2.35 14.65 -6.08
CA PRO A 7 3.10 14.36 -4.86
C PRO A 7 2.27 13.75 -3.72
N TYR A 8 0.96 13.94 -3.73
CA TYR A 8 0.05 13.30 -2.78
C TYR A 8 -0.07 11.80 -3.05
N ASP A 9 -0.30 11.42 -4.31
CA ASP A 9 -0.38 10.02 -4.75
C ASP A 9 0.96 9.31 -4.53
N ASP A 10 2.08 10.03 -4.79
CA ASP A 10 3.41 9.49 -4.54
C ASP A 10 3.67 9.25 -3.05
N ALA A 11 3.24 10.17 -2.17
CA ALA A 11 3.39 10.01 -0.72
C ALA A 11 2.59 8.81 -0.22
N GLN A 12 1.33 8.67 -0.66
CA GLN A 12 0.49 7.54 -0.32
C GLN A 12 1.10 6.22 -0.77
N ARG A 13 1.47 6.13 -2.05
CA ARG A 13 2.03 4.91 -2.63
C ARG A 13 3.34 4.52 -1.95
N THR A 14 4.23 5.49 -1.73
CA THR A 14 5.52 5.25 -1.07
C THR A 14 5.30 4.73 0.35
N LEU A 15 4.47 5.39 1.16
CA LEU A 15 4.24 4.95 2.53
C LEU A 15 3.49 3.62 2.60
N SER A 16 2.52 3.37 1.71
CA SER A 16 1.80 2.09 1.69
C SER A 16 2.73 0.92 1.34
N VAL A 17 3.69 1.11 0.42
CA VAL A 17 4.60 0.05 -0.03
C VAL A 17 5.81 -0.10 0.88
N ASP A 18 6.43 1.02 1.26
CA ASP A 18 7.70 1.01 1.98
C ASP A 18 7.50 0.89 3.51
N CYS A 19 6.33 1.30 4.03
CA CYS A 19 6.01 1.31 5.46
C CYS A 19 4.59 0.78 5.72
N PRO A 20 4.27 -0.47 5.33
CA PRO A 20 2.89 -0.99 5.36
C PRO A 20 2.28 -1.03 6.77
N SER A 21 3.08 -1.14 7.83
CA SER A 21 2.59 -1.09 9.22
C SER A 21 1.88 0.23 9.56
N LEU A 22 2.19 1.33 8.85
CA LEU A 22 1.48 2.61 9.02
C LEU A 22 0.01 2.56 8.57
N LEU A 23 -0.39 1.54 7.80
CA LEU A 23 -1.78 1.33 7.39
C LEU A 23 -2.63 0.75 8.52
N ILE A 24 -2.04 0.07 9.51
CA ILE A 24 -2.78 -0.59 10.59
C ILE A 24 -3.57 0.41 11.44
N PRO A 25 -2.97 1.49 11.99
CA PRO A 25 -3.74 2.48 12.74
C PRO A 25 -4.81 3.17 11.88
N LEU A 26 -4.55 3.36 10.59
CA LEU A 26 -5.52 3.95 9.66
C LEU A 26 -6.73 3.03 9.44
N VAL A 27 -6.52 1.71 9.35
CA VAL A 27 -7.58 0.70 9.29
C VAL A 27 -8.36 0.68 10.60
N ASN A 28 -7.66 0.66 11.74
CA ASN A 28 -8.30 0.68 13.05
C ASN A 28 -9.22 1.89 13.22
N GLU A 29 -8.76 3.08 12.79
CA GLU A 29 -9.55 4.30 12.84
C GLU A 29 -10.75 4.28 11.88
N ALA A 30 -10.55 3.86 10.62
CA ALA A 30 -11.59 3.87 9.60
C ALA A 30 -12.70 2.84 9.87
N PHE A 31 -12.35 1.64 10.34
CA PHE A 31 -13.26 0.51 10.47
C PHE A 31 -13.59 0.15 11.92
N GLN A 32 -13.09 0.93 12.90
CA GLN A 32 -13.27 0.67 14.33
C GLN A 32 -12.82 -0.76 14.72
N THR A 33 -11.68 -1.17 14.15
CA THR A 33 -11.00 -2.43 14.47
C THR A 33 -9.90 -2.20 15.49
N ASP A 34 -9.31 -3.28 16.02
CA ASP A 34 -8.24 -3.23 17.03
C ASP A 34 -7.11 -4.19 16.65
N TYR A 35 -6.58 -4.03 15.44
CA TYR A 35 -5.39 -4.78 15.03
C TYR A 35 -4.17 -4.31 15.81
N PRO A 36 -3.33 -5.24 16.31
CA PRO A 36 -2.05 -4.87 16.92
C PRO A 36 -1.13 -4.22 15.88
N LEU A 37 -0.28 -3.28 16.31
CA LEU A 37 0.58 -2.49 15.41
C LEU A 37 1.62 -3.31 14.64
N ASP A 38 1.90 -4.52 15.10
CA ASP A 38 2.79 -5.51 14.50
C ASP A 38 2.05 -6.57 13.67
N ALA A 39 0.74 -6.39 13.41
CA ALA A 39 -0.01 -7.27 12.54
C ALA A 39 0.63 -7.38 11.15
N ASP A 40 0.56 -8.57 10.57
CA ASP A 40 1.12 -8.83 9.23
C ASP A 40 0.26 -8.18 8.14
N VAL A 41 0.87 -7.24 7.40
CA VAL A 41 0.23 -6.54 6.28
C VAL A 41 0.78 -7.10 4.97
N LYS A 42 -0.08 -7.72 4.19
CA LYS A 42 0.26 -8.23 2.86
C LYS A 42 -0.25 -7.29 1.78
N LEU A 43 0.67 -6.77 0.98
CA LEU A 43 0.35 -5.91 -0.17
C LEU A 43 0.02 -6.74 -1.41
N TYR A 44 -0.85 -6.18 -2.25
CA TYR A 44 -1.24 -6.80 -3.52
C TYR A 44 -1.10 -5.82 -4.69
N ASN A 45 -1.22 -6.35 -5.91
CA ASN A 45 -1.14 -5.52 -7.10
C ASN A 45 -2.26 -4.46 -7.11
N ASN A 46 -1.88 -3.22 -7.37
CA ASN A 46 -2.76 -2.06 -7.48
C ASN A 46 -3.11 -1.72 -8.94
N GLU A 47 -2.54 -2.43 -9.90
CA GLU A 47 -2.74 -2.15 -11.32
C GLU A 47 -3.78 -3.12 -11.91
N PHE A 48 -4.86 -2.57 -12.41
CA PHE A 48 -5.91 -3.30 -13.09
C PHE A 48 -6.07 -2.81 -14.52
N PHE A 49 -6.31 -3.72 -15.45
CA PHE A 49 -6.60 -3.41 -16.85
C PHE A 49 -8.08 -3.59 -17.11
N ILE A 50 -8.76 -2.52 -17.51
CA ILE A 50 -10.16 -2.58 -17.91
C ILE A 50 -10.18 -2.66 -19.44
N THR A 51 -10.58 -3.80 -19.98
CA THR A 51 -10.69 -4.06 -21.43
C THR A 51 -12.02 -3.51 -21.93
N THR A 52 -12.11 -2.21 -22.14
CA THR A 52 -13.26 -1.55 -22.82
C THR A 52 -12.75 -0.78 -24.02
N GLY A 53 -12.52 -1.46 -25.13
CA GLY A 53 -12.24 -0.85 -26.46
C GLY A 53 -10.98 0.02 -26.60
N ASN A 54 -10.51 0.65 -25.55
CA ASN A 54 -9.21 1.25 -25.35
C ASN A 54 -8.69 0.71 -24.02
N ASP A 55 -7.64 -0.08 -24.03
CA ASP A 55 -6.98 -0.61 -22.83
C ASP A 55 -6.58 0.56 -21.90
N GLN A 56 -7.41 0.87 -20.91
CA GLN A 56 -7.11 1.87 -19.89
C GLN A 56 -6.57 1.16 -18.66
N LYS A 57 -5.30 1.42 -18.36
CA LYS A 57 -4.69 1.02 -17.10
C LYS A 57 -5.33 1.85 -15.98
N ARG A 58 -5.92 1.16 -15.01
CA ARG A 58 -6.42 1.74 -13.76
C ARG A 58 -5.48 1.35 -12.63
N ILE A 59 -5.14 2.30 -11.77
CA ILE A 59 -4.28 2.09 -10.62
C ILE A 59 -5.05 2.53 -9.39
N THR A 60 -5.28 1.61 -8.46
CA THR A 60 -5.84 1.95 -7.15
C THR A 60 -4.73 2.53 -6.27
N ASP A 61 -5.11 3.31 -5.28
CA ASP A 61 -4.13 3.92 -4.38
C ASP A 61 -3.53 2.88 -3.41
N SER A 62 -4.33 1.96 -2.86
CA SER A 62 -3.83 0.87 -2.02
C SER A 62 -4.72 -0.37 -2.11
N ASN A 63 -4.12 -1.55 -1.99
CA ASN A 63 -4.79 -2.84 -2.00
C ASN A 63 -3.96 -3.81 -1.15
N PHE A 64 -4.46 -4.16 0.03
CA PHE A 64 -3.71 -4.96 1.00
C PHE A 64 -4.64 -5.80 1.87
N SER A 65 -4.10 -6.76 2.59
CA SER A 65 -4.81 -7.45 3.66
C SER A 65 -4.05 -7.32 4.97
N ILE A 66 -4.78 -7.41 6.07
CA ILE A 66 -4.23 -7.60 7.40
C ILE A 66 -4.62 -9.00 7.85
N ASN A 67 -3.63 -9.79 8.24
CA ASN A 67 -3.82 -11.13 8.74
C ASN A 67 -4.15 -11.05 10.24
N GLY A 68 -5.28 -11.62 10.62
CA GLY A 68 -5.77 -11.76 11.99
C GLY A 68 -6.41 -13.13 12.17
N GLU A 69 -7.47 -13.24 12.98
CA GLU A 69 -8.28 -14.46 13.07
C GLU A 69 -8.88 -14.83 11.70
N THR A 70 -9.22 -13.81 10.92
CA THR A 70 -9.61 -13.92 9.51
C THR A 70 -8.81 -12.91 8.69
N THR A 71 -8.41 -13.29 7.48
CA THR A 71 -7.74 -12.38 6.56
C THR A 71 -8.77 -11.48 5.88
N ILE A 72 -8.72 -10.19 6.18
CA ILE A 72 -9.61 -9.18 5.57
C ILE A 72 -8.84 -8.36 4.53
N ARG A 73 -9.46 -8.16 3.38
CA ARG A 73 -8.93 -7.32 2.29
C ARG A 73 -9.41 -5.89 2.45
N TYR A 74 -8.47 -4.96 2.33
CA TYR A 74 -8.70 -3.52 2.44
C TYR A 74 -8.33 -2.80 1.15
N HIS A 75 -9.07 -1.72 0.88
CA HIS A 75 -8.85 -0.81 -0.24
C HIS A 75 -9.03 0.62 0.24
N PHE A 76 -7.99 1.45 0.15
CA PHE A 76 -8.06 2.89 0.44
C PHE A 76 -7.93 3.68 -0.85
N GLU A 77 -8.82 4.67 -1.03
CA GLU A 77 -8.74 5.71 -2.06
C GLU A 77 -8.41 7.05 -1.44
N CYS A 78 -7.44 7.76 -2.02
CA CYS A 78 -7.00 9.07 -1.57
C CYS A 78 -7.63 10.17 -2.44
N GLN A 79 -8.30 11.12 -1.81
CA GLN A 79 -9.02 12.17 -2.51
C GLN A 79 -8.49 13.55 -2.13
N SER A 80 -7.83 14.24 -3.06
CA SER A 80 -7.27 15.58 -2.84
C SER A 80 -8.22 16.71 -3.21
N THR A 81 -9.20 16.43 -4.08
CA THR A 81 -10.23 17.37 -4.54
C THR A 81 -11.54 16.61 -4.74
N GLU A 82 -12.69 17.27 -4.61
CA GLU A 82 -13.95 16.63 -4.93
C GLU A 82 -13.97 16.19 -6.40
N ASP A 83 -14.31 14.93 -6.62
CA ASP A 83 -14.40 14.30 -7.93
C ASP A 83 -15.67 13.43 -7.99
N GLY A 84 -16.60 13.80 -8.87
CA GLY A 84 -17.85 13.07 -9.05
C GLY A 84 -17.70 11.62 -9.51
N SER A 85 -16.48 11.17 -9.88
CA SER A 85 -16.18 9.81 -10.30
C SER A 85 -15.77 8.88 -9.15
N LEU A 86 -15.58 9.40 -7.93
CA LEU A 86 -15.07 8.64 -6.78
C LEU A 86 -15.88 7.37 -6.49
N THR A 87 -17.21 7.49 -6.43
CA THR A 87 -18.11 6.35 -6.14
C THR A 87 -18.02 5.28 -7.22
N LEU A 88 -17.90 5.70 -8.49
CA LEU A 88 -17.69 4.77 -9.60
C LEU A 88 -16.35 4.04 -9.48
N ARG A 89 -15.28 4.77 -9.18
CA ARG A 89 -13.94 4.16 -8.98
C ARG A 89 -13.94 3.16 -7.82
N LEU A 90 -14.54 3.50 -6.69
CA LEU A 90 -14.67 2.60 -5.53
C LEU A 90 -15.36 1.29 -5.91
N PHE A 91 -16.42 1.36 -6.74
CA PHE A 91 -17.09 0.17 -7.25
C PHE A 91 -16.22 -0.61 -8.23
N GLU A 92 -15.63 0.07 -9.23
CA GLU A 92 -14.78 -0.57 -10.25
C GLU A 92 -13.59 -1.31 -9.59
N TYR A 93 -12.87 -0.65 -8.66
CA TYR A 93 -11.75 -1.26 -7.97
C TYR A 93 -12.19 -2.37 -7.03
N GLY A 94 -13.29 -2.17 -6.29
CA GLY A 94 -13.87 -3.20 -5.43
C GLY A 94 -14.23 -4.46 -6.22
N ALA A 95 -14.85 -4.31 -7.39
CA ALA A 95 -15.18 -5.41 -8.28
C ALA A 95 -13.92 -6.12 -8.82
N GLN A 96 -12.90 -5.36 -9.25
CA GLN A 96 -11.64 -5.95 -9.72
C GLN A 96 -10.91 -6.73 -8.61
N ILE A 97 -10.87 -6.19 -7.41
CA ILE A 97 -10.30 -6.88 -6.25
C ILE A 97 -11.11 -8.15 -5.95
N ALA A 98 -12.44 -8.07 -5.95
CA ALA A 98 -13.31 -9.23 -5.72
C ALA A 98 -13.10 -10.34 -6.75
N LEU A 99 -12.86 -9.99 -8.03
CA LEU A 99 -12.50 -10.95 -9.07
C LEU A 99 -11.19 -11.70 -8.77
N THR A 100 -10.22 -11.05 -8.13
CA THR A 100 -8.96 -11.72 -7.75
C THR A 100 -9.11 -12.69 -6.57
N MET A 101 -10.21 -12.57 -5.82
CA MET A 101 -10.53 -13.37 -4.64
C MET A 101 -11.67 -14.35 -4.89
N ALA A 102 -12.21 -14.35 -6.11
CA ALA A 102 -13.40 -15.13 -6.43
C ALA A 102 -13.14 -16.64 -6.31
N ASP A 103 -14.05 -17.34 -5.68
CA ASP A 103 -14.13 -18.79 -5.71
C ASP A 103 -15.08 -19.20 -6.86
N TYR A 104 -14.57 -19.99 -7.77
CA TYR A 104 -15.32 -20.42 -8.98
C TYR A 104 -15.63 -21.90 -8.88
N SER A 105 -16.92 -22.22 -8.87
CA SER A 105 -17.39 -23.59 -9.10
C SER A 105 -18.23 -23.63 -10.38
N LYS A 106 -18.61 -24.85 -10.81
CA LYS A 106 -19.39 -25.04 -12.04
C LYS A 106 -20.76 -24.35 -11.99
N ASP A 107 -21.39 -24.35 -10.82
CA ASP A 107 -22.78 -23.92 -10.61
C ASP A 107 -22.89 -22.67 -9.69
N GLU A 108 -21.79 -22.28 -9.05
CA GLU A 108 -21.75 -21.15 -8.11
C GLU A 108 -20.40 -20.43 -8.18
N SER A 109 -20.44 -19.11 -8.04
CA SER A 109 -19.24 -18.27 -7.90
C SER A 109 -19.46 -17.23 -6.80
N THR A 110 -18.51 -17.15 -5.88
CA THR A 110 -18.55 -16.20 -4.75
C THR A 110 -17.58 -15.06 -4.99
N PHE A 111 -18.06 -13.82 -4.89
CA PHE A 111 -17.28 -12.59 -5.02
C PHE A 111 -17.24 -11.87 -3.68
N ILE A 112 -16.05 -11.70 -3.11
CA ILE A 112 -15.86 -11.02 -1.84
C ILE A 112 -15.29 -9.63 -2.10
N PHE A 113 -16.10 -8.59 -1.86
CA PHE A 113 -15.65 -7.20 -1.99
C PHE A 113 -14.72 -6.82 -0.83
N PRO A 114 -13.68 -6.00 -1.09
CA PRO A 114 -12.79 -5.51 -0.05
C PRO A 114 -13.54 -4.52 0.86
N HIS A 115 -13.04 -4.35 2.07
CA HIS A 115 -13.41 -3.24 2.93
C HIS A 115 -12.77 -1.97 2.36
N ALA A 116 -13.58 -1.09 1.79
CA ALA A 116 -13.12 0.16 1.18
C ALA A 116 -13.25 1.33 2.15
N ALA A 117 -12.29 2.26 2.12
CA ALA A 117 -12.36 3.54 2.82
C ALA A 117 -11.79 4.67 1.94
N VAL A 118 -12.19 5.90 2.21
CA VAL A 118 -11.71 7.09 1.51
C VAL A 118 -10.93 7.98 2.47
N LEU A 119 -9.75 8.40 2.05
CA LEU A 119 -8.93 9.38 2.75
C LEU A 119 -9.06 10.73 2.04
N TYR A 120 -9.84 11.65 2.63
CA TYR A 120 -9.93 13.02 2.13
C TYR A 120 -8.78 13.86 2.69
N LEU A 121 -7.88 14.28 1.81
CA LEU A 121 -6.73 15.13 2.15
C LEU A 121 -7.12 16.57 2.44
N ARG A 122 -8.20 17.03 1.80
CA ARG A 122 -8.82 18.33 2.01
C ARG A 122 -10.31 18.16 2.14
N THR A 123 -10.89 18.92 3.04
CA THR A 123 -12.33 18.88 3.31
C THR A 123 -12.96 20.22 3.06
N GLU A 124 -14.19 20.17 2.57
CA GLU A 124 -15.12 21.29 2.49
C GLU A 124 -16.31 20.99 3.42
N ASN A 125 -17.17 21.97 3.63
CA ASN A 125 -18.38 21.78 4.47
C ASN A 125 -19.32 20.69 3.91
N THR A 126 -19.20 20.40 2.63
CA THR A 126 -20.00 19.40 1.90
C THR A 126 -19.39 18.00 1.93
N THR A 127 -18.12 17.85 2.36
CA THR A 127 -17.44 16.56 2.39
C THR A 127 -18.16 15.59 3.33
N PRO A 128 -18.68 14.44 2.84
CA PRO A 128 -19.46 13.52 3.65
C PRO A 128 -18.59 12.85 4.73
N SER A 129 -19.24 12.30 5.77
CA SER A 129 -18.59 11.45 6.78
C SER A 129 -18.58 9.98 6.40
N SER A 130 -19.44 9.57 5.47
CA SER A 130 -19.47 8.24 4.85
C SER A 130 -20.02 8.33 3.43
N ILE A 131 -19.70 7.34 2.61
CA ILE A 131 -20.24 7.20 1.25
C ILE A 131 -21.11 5.95 1.22
N LYS A 132 -22.38 6.10 0.84
CA LYS A 132 -23.30 4.98 0.73
C LYS A 132 -23.21 4.35 -0.65
N MET A 133 -22.87 3.07 -0.71
CA MET A 133 -22.90 2.23 -1.90
C MET A 133 -24.15 1.37 -1.88
N ARG A 134 -24.93 1.38 -2.98
CA ARG A 134 -26.07 0.49 -3.18
C ARG A 134 -25.93 -0.24 -4.50
N ILE A 135 -25.95 -1.55 -4.45
CA ILE A 135 -25.86 -2.43 -5.62
C ILE A 135 -27.22 -3.11 -5.78
N VAL A 136 -27.86 -2.90 -6.93
CA VAL A 136 -29.16 -3.48 -7.26
C VAL A 136 -28.97 -4.61 -8.24
N THR A 137 -29.50 -5.78 -7.93
CA THR A 137 -29.45 -6.98 -8.76
C THR A 137 -30.86 -7.51 -9.02
N PRO A 138 -31.04 -8.43 -10.00
CA PRO A 138 -32.38 -9.07 -10.20
C PRO A 138 -32.92 -9.83 -8.97
N GLY A 139 -32.02 -10.28 -8.08
CA GLY A 139 -32.36 -11.02 -6.86
C GLY A 139 -32.60 -10.14 -5.63
N GLY A 140 -32.36 -8.82 -5.73
CA GLY A 140 -32.47 -7.88 -4.62
C GLY A 140 -31.37 -6.85 -4.62
N ASP A 141 -31.25 -6.07 -3.54
CA ASP A 141 -30.21 -5.07 -3.38
C ASP A 141 -29.46 -5.22 -2.07
N VAL A 142 -28.19 -4.81 -2.09
CA VAL A 142 -27.35 -4.67 -0.92
C VAL A 142 -26.86 -3.24 -0.81
N SER A 143 -26.87 -2.71 0.41
CA SER A 143 -26.34 -1.37 0.70
C SER A 143 -25.35 -1.45 1.84
N TYR A 144 -24.22 -0.74 1.71
CA TYR A 144 -23.21 -0.60 2.75
C TYR A 144 -22.62 0.80 2.74
N GLU A 145 -22.01 1.17 3.85
CA GLU A 145 -21.33 2.46 3.99
C GLU A 145 -19.82 2.28 3.88
N ILE A 146 -19.20 3.21 3.16
CA ILE A 146 -17.76 3.32 3.00
C ILE A 146 -17.30 4.44 3.92
N PRO A 147 -16.51 4.18 4.94
CA PRO A 147 -16.03 5.19 5.87
C PRO A 147 -15.13 6.22 5.18
N VAL A 148 -15.19 7.45 5.68
CA VAL A 148 -14.40 8.57 5.22
C VAL A 148 -13.52 9.06 6.36
N VAL A 149 -12.22 9.06 6.16
CA VAL A 149 -11.21 9.65 7.05
C VAL A 149 -10.83 11.02 6.50
N LYS A 150 -11.10 12.07 7.27
CA LYS A 150 -10.80 13.45 6.91
C LYS A 150 -9.52 13.88 7.60
N VAL A 151 -8.43 14.03 6.84
CA VAL A 151 -7.09 14.35 7.42
C VAL A 151 -7.11 15.61 8.26
N GLN A 152 -7.93 16.59 7.88
CA GLN A 152 -7.98 17.90 8.58
C GLN A 152 -8.70 17.85 9.93
N ASP A 153 -9.48 16.80 10.21
CA ASP A 153 -10.18 16.64 11.47
C ASP A 153 -9.25 16.19 12.61
N TYR A 154 -8.07 15.64 12.28
CA TYR A 154 -7.11 15.13 13.26
C TYR A 154 -6.08 16.19 13.66
N GLY A 155 -6.07 16.59 14.92
CA GLY A 155 -5.00 17.42 15.50
C GLY A 155 -3.68 16.65 15.61
N LEU A 156 -2.59 17.38 15.83
CA LEU A 156 -1.26 16.77 15.95
C LEU A 156 -1.17 15.78 17.11
N GLU A 157 -1.73 16.14 18.26
CA GLU A 157 -1.78 15.27 19.44
C GLU A 157 -2.48 13.95 19.11
N GLU A 158 -3.66 14.05 18.50
CA GLU A 158 -4.47 12.88 18.15
C GLU A 158 -3.78 11.98 17.12
N ILE A 159 -3.07 12.55 16.13
CA ILE A 159 -2.27 11.80 15.17
C ILE A 159 -1.22 10.95 15.89
N PHE A 160 -0.52 11.51 16.87
CA PHE A 160 0.51 10.78 17.61
C PHE A 160 -0.09 9.82 18.65
N GLU A 161 -1.15 10.17 19.34
CA GLU A 161 -1.84 9.29 20.30
C GLU A 161 -2.40 8.03 19.60
N LYS A 162 -3.07 8.21 18.47
CA LYS A 162 -3.66 7.13 17.67
C LYS A 162 -2.66 6.47 16.69
N ARG A 163 -1.39 6.90 16.67
CA ARG A 163 -0.37 6.42 15.71
C ARG A 163 -0.75 6.61 14.23
N LEU A 164 -1.61 7.57 13.91
CA LEU A 164 -2.03 7.89 12.53
C LEU A 164 -0.91 8.59 11.73
N LEU A 165 0.33 8.10 11.86
CA LEU A 165 1.52 8.72 11.27
C LEU A 165 1.46 8.79 9.74
N PHE A 166 0.67 7.92 9.11
CA PHE A 166 0.39 7.95 7.67
C PHE A 166 -0.19 9.30 7.21
N LEU A 167 -0.86 10.06 8.11
CA LEU A 167 -1.47 11.35 7.81
C LEU A 167 -0.48 12.52 7.83
N LEU A 168 0.71 12.36 8.43
CA LEU A 168 1.67 13.45 8.63
C LEU A 168 2.11 14.16 7.34
N PRO A 169 2.36 13.50 6.20
CA PRO A 169 2.68 14.20 4.95
C PRO A 169 1.61 15.19 4.51
N TYR A 170 0.37 14.92 4.85
CA TYR A 170 -0.77 15.75 4.45
C TYR A 170 -1.11 16.83 5.49
N TYR A 171 -0.45 16.84 6.65
CA TYR A 171 -0.67 17.81 7.71
C TYR A 171 -0.50 19.25 7.23
N PHE A 172 0.42 19.48 6.27
CA PHE A 172 0.66 20.78 5.64
C PHE A 172 -0.54 21.34 4.88
N LEU A 173 -1.50 20.51 4.48
CA LEU A 173 -2.65 20.92 3.68
C LEU A 173 -3.67 21.78 4.45
N ARG A 174 -3.58 21.81 5.79
CA ARG A 174 -4.42 22.65 6.66
C ARG A 174 -4.06 24.13 6.63
N TYR A 175 -2.83 24.45 6.22
CA TYR A 175 -2.36 25.83 6.24
C TYR A 175 -2.85 26.63 5.04
N GLN A 176 -3.25 27.90 5.31
CA GLN A 176 -3.56 28.88 4.27
C GLN A 176 -2.27 29.57 3.84
N LEU A 177 -1.76 29.22 2.66
CA LEU A 177 -0.43 29.64 2.21
C LEU A 177 -0.32 31.14 1.98
N GLU A 178 -1.41 31.80 1.58
CA GLU A 178 -1.51 33.24 1.41
C GLU A 178 -1.25 33.99 2.72
N LEU A 179 -1.74 33.45 3.84
CA LEU A 179 -1.49 33.98 5.18
C LEU A 179 -0.03 33.75 5.57
N LEU A 180 0.45 32.52 5.43
CA LEU A 180 1.85 32.18 5.73
C LEU A 180 2.83 33.04 4.93
N GLU A 181 2.54 33.38 3.67
CA GLU A 181 3.42 34.19 2.84
C GLU A 181 3.55 35.61 3.40
N ARG A 182 2.48 36.17 3.98
CA ARG A 182 2.42 37.55 4.48
C ARG A 182 2.81 37.67 5.96
N ASP A 183 2.62 36.63 6.74
CA ASP A 183 2.78 36.62 8.19
C ASP A 183 4.02 35.84 8.61
N VAL A 184 4.99 36.56 9.21
CA VAL A 184 6.24 35.97 9.69
C VAL A 184 5.98 35.12 10.93
N ASP A 185 5.11 35.56 11.83
CA ASP A 185 4.83 34.84 13.08
C ASP A 185 4.13 33.52 12.77
N ALA A 186 3.19 33.49 11.83
CA ALA A 186 2.56 32.27 11.36
C ALA A 186 3.57 31.29 10.73
N ARG A 187 4.63 31.78 10.07
CA ARG A 187 5.73 30.91 9.59
C ARG A 187 6.59 30.36 10.72
N LEU A 188 6.81 31.14 11.78
CA LEU A 188 7.52 30.63 12.96
C LEU A 188 6.72 29.55 13.69
N GLU A 189 5.41 29.69 13.81
CA GLU A 189 4.53 28.64 14.34
C GLU A 189 4.58 27.38 13.49
N LEU A 190 4.58 27.52 12.15
CA LEU A 190 4.78 26.41 11.23
C LEU A 190 6.10 25.68 11.50
N ARG A 191 7.20 26.44 11.66
CA ARG A 191 8.53 25.90 11.97
C ARG A 191 8.51 25.10 13.28
N ASP A 192 7.93 25.66 14.33
CA ASP A 192 7.87 25.01 15.62
C ASP A 192 7.00 23.74 15.59
N THR A 193 5.89 23.76 14.86
CA THR A 193 5.05 22.58 14.65
C THR A 193 5.82 21.45 13.97
N TYR A 194 6.57 21.73 12.90
CA TYR A 194 7.33 20.68 12.20
C TYR A 194 8.56 20.22 12.99
N ARG A 195 9.17 21.10 13.79
CA ARG A 195 10.22 20.70 14.72
C ARG A 195 9.68 19.72 15.77
N ASP A 196 8.49 19.97 16.30
CA ASP A 196 7.79 19.06 17.22
C ASP A 196 7.48 17.72 16.54
N ILE A 197 6.93 17.71 15.31
CA ILE A 197 6.69 16.49 14.53
C ILE A 197 7.96 15.64 14.43
N PHE A 198 9.08 16.25 14.01
CA PHE A 198 10.33 15.51 13.82
C PHE A 198 10.94 15.03 15.13
N GLN A 199 10.79 15.79 16.21
CA GLN A 199 11.22 15.38 17.54
C GLN A 199 10.42 14.16 18.02
N ARG A 200 9.08 14.19 17.89
CA ARG A 200 8.22 13.05 18.27
C ARG A 200 8.51 11.81 17.43
N LEU A 201 8.72 11.95 16.11
CA LEU A 201 9.12 10.84 15.27
C LEU A 201 10.46 10.22 15.70
N SER A 202 11.42 11.06 16.13
CA SER A 202 12.70 10.58 16.67
C SER A 202 12.54 9.86 18.01
N LEU A 203 11.61 10.30 18.86
CA LEU A 203 11.29 9.61 20.12
C LEU A 203 10.65 8.24 19.86
N LEU A 204 9.73 8.13 18.88
CA LEU A 204 9.12 6.85 18.48
C LEU A 204 10.16 5.86 17.95
N GLU A 205 11.13 6.35 17.16
CA GLU A 205 12.25 5.53 16.70
C GLU A 205 13.13 5.05 17.87
N GLN A 206 13.53 5.94 18.77
CA GLN A 206 14.32 5.61 19.96
C GLN A 206 13.59 4.62 20.86
N GLY A 207 12.27 4.71 20.95
CA GLY A 207 11.41 3.78 21.67
C GLY A 207 11.20 2.43 20.95
N GLY A 208 11.67 2.28 19.70
CA GLY A 208 11.50 1.07 18.89
C GLY A 208 10.09 0.90 18.32
N GLU A 209 9.23 1.94 18.40
CA GLU A 209 7.86 1.89 17.87
C GLU A 209 7.83 2.04 16.33
N ILE A 210 8.80 2.75 15.77
CA ILE A 210 9.02 2.83 14.32
C ILE A 210 10.50 2.58 14.00
N THR A 211 10.78 2.14 12.78
CA THR A 211 12.16 1.97 12.32
C THR A 211 12.76 3.30 11.85
N GLU A 212 14.09 3.39 11.79
CA GLU A 212 14.79 4.51 11.16
C GLU A 212 14.30 4.71 9.70
N PHE A 213 14.12 3.64 8.98
CA PHE A 213 13.58 3.67 7.61
C PHE A 213 12.19 4.32 7.56
N THR A 214 11.27 3.94 8.46
CA THR A 214 9.93 4.52 8.55
C THR A 214 10.00 6.02 8.87
N ARG A 215 10.85 6.43 9.83
CA ARG A 215 11.05 7.84 10.16
C ARG A 215 11.56 8.65 8.96
N GLN A 216 12.56 8.14 8.25
CA GLN A 216 13.13 8.80 7.07
C GLN A 216 12.12 8.87 5.92
N SER A 217 11.34 7.81 5.68
CA SER A 217 10.29 7.79 4.67
C SER A 217 9.20 8.82 4.96
N LEU A 218 8.74 8.90 6.21
CA LEU A 218 7.78 9.92 6.64
C LEU A 218 8.34 11.32 6.40
N LYS A 219 9.56 11.59 6.84
CA LYS A 219 10.21 12.89 6.67
C LYS A 219 10.33 13.28 5.20
N ALA A 220 10.73 12.34 4.34
CA ALA A 220 10.85 12.58 2.89
C ALA A 220 9.48 12.89 2.24
N MET A 221 8.41 12.22 2.67
CA MET A 221 7.08 12.45 2.12
C MET A 221 6.46 13.74 2.65
N ILE A 222 6.72 14.10 3.90
CA ILE A 222 6.38 15.41 4.49
C ILE A 222 7.02 16.53 3.66
N ASP A 223 8.35 16.46 3.43
CA ASP A 223 9.10 17.42 2.62
C ASP A 223 8.51 17.55 1.22
N LYS A 224 8.29 16.43 0.54
CA LYS A 224 7.77 16.38 -0.82
C LYS A 224 6.42 17.09 -0.97
N VAL A 225 5.49 16.81 -0.05
CA VAL A 225 4.15 17.42 -0.07
C VAL A 225 4.24 18.92 0.30
N ALA A 226 5.00 19.28 1.33
CA ALA A 226 5.17 20.67 1.76
C ALA A 226 5.83 21.53 0.66
N MET A 227 6.91 21.05 0.06
CA MET A 227 7.62 21.75 -1.04
C MET A 227 6.74 21.94 -2.28
N PHE A 228 5.98 20.92 -2.65
CA PHE A 228 5.03 21.04 -3.76
C PHE A 228 4.00 22.12 -3.50
N ARG A 229 3.41 22.12 -2.30
CA ARG A 229 2.41 23.12 -1.90
C ARG A 229 2.99 24.53 -1.82
N ALA A 230 4.19 24.66 -1.25
CA ALA A 230 4.88 25.94 -1.09
C ALA A 230 5.47 26.50 -2.41
N SER A 231 5.47 25.73 -3.49
CA SER A 231 6.21 26.06 -4.75
C SER A 231 5.93 27.43 -5.33
N LYS A 232 4.72 27.98 -5.11
CA LYS A 232 4.29 29.30 -5.60
C LYS A 232 4.46 30.44 -4.59
N TYR A 233 4.92 30.14 -3.37
CA TYR A 233 5.03 31.07 -2.24
C TYR A 233 6.48 31.11 -1.77
N ALA A 234 7.22 32.16 -2.16
CA ALA A 234 8.67 32.22 -1.98
C ALA A 234 9.09 32.22 -0.51
N GLY A 235 8.37 32.97 0.34
CA GLY A 235 8.61 33.03 1.77
C GLY A 235 8.32 31.70 2.47
N VAL A 236 7.17 31.09 2.17
CA VAL A 236 6.80 29.77 2.71
C VAL A 236 7.76 28.69 2.22
N LYS A 237 8.13 28.71 0.94
CA LYS A 237 9.08 27.76 0.37
C LYS A 237 10.44 27.81 1.08
N LYS A 238 10.96 29.01 1.30
CA LYS A 238 12.22 29.20 2.03
C LYS A 238 12.13 28.64 3.45
N GLU A 239 11.01 28.87 4.13
CA GLU A 239 10.76 28.36 5.47
C GLU A 239 10.75 26.82 5.49
N VAL A 240 10.04 26.20 4.54
CA VAL A 240 10.01 24.73 4.38
C VAL A 240 11.42 24.20 4.11
N GLU A 241 12.21 24.82 3.22
CA GLU A 241 13.60 24.45 2.97
C GLU A 241 14.47 24.49 4.23
N GLU A 242 14.29 25.50 5.08
CA GLU A 242 15.03 25.64 6.35
C GLU A 242 14.59 24.58 7.38
N ILE A 243 13.29 24.27 7.48
CA ILE A 243 12.74 23.24 8.37
C ILE A 243 13.27 21.86 7.98
N MET A 244 13.26 21.54 6.71
CA MET A 244 13.59 20.21 6.21
C MET A 244 15.11 19.95 6.12
N GLY A 245 15.95 20.98 6.27
CA GLY A 245 17.41 20.84 6.31
C GLY A 245 18.09 20.75 4.94
N GLY A 246 17.42 21.18 3.85
CA GLY A 246 18.00 21.31 2.52
C GLY A 246 18.21 19.98 1.76
N LYS A 247 18.93 20.03 0.63
CA LYS A 247 19.10 18.95 -0.36
C LYS A 247 19.70 17.61 0.14
N ILE A 248 20.24 17.55 1.35
CA ILE A 248 20.97 16.37 1.86
C ILE A 248 20.02 15.22 2.18
N LEU A 249 18.79 15.49 2.59
CA LEU A 249 17.83 14.45 3.00
C LEU A 249 17.27 13.56 1.89
N ASN A 250 17.22 14.07 0.65
CA ASN A 250 16.77 13.28 -0.49
C ASN A 250 17.74 12.17 -0.89
N TYR A 251 19.01 12.26 -0.48
CA TYR A 251 20.04 11.28 -0.84
C TYR A 251 20.03 10.06 0.10
N GLU A 252 19.96 10.29 1.40
CA GLU A 252 20.01 9.20 2.41
C GLU A 252 18.78 8.29 2.35
N ALA A 253 17.57 8.86 2.29
CA ALA A 253 16.34 8.07 2.18
C ALA A 253 16.30 7.23 0.88
N LYS A 254 16.82 7.78 -0.24
CA LYS A 254 16.89 7.05 -1.51
C LYS A 254 17.93 5.94 -1.48
N ASP A 255 19.05 6.14 -0.80
CA ASP A 255 20.10 5.13 -0.66
C ASP A 255 19.67 4.01 0.29
N ILE A 256 19.02 4.33 1.41
CA ILE A 256 18.41 3.35 2.32
C ILE A 256 17.33 2.54 1.59
N ARG A 257 16.45 3.18 0.84
CA ARG A 257 15.44 2.51 0.01
C ARG A 257 16.07 1.56 -1.01
N ASN A 258 17.06 2.04 -1.76
CA ASN A 258 17.73 1.25 -2.79
C ASN A 258 18.50 0.07 -2.19
N SER A 259 19.05 0.24 -0.99
CA SER A 259 19.71 -0.84 -0.25
C SER A 259 18.70 -1.88 0.23
N GLY A 260 17.57 -1.45 0.83
CA GLY A 260 16.49 -2.34 1.25
C GLY A 260 15.85 -3.11 0.09
N ILE A 261 15.64 -2.46 -1.07
CA ILE A 261 15.14 -3.13 -2.27
C ILE A 261 16.14 -4.19 -2.77
N ARG A 262 17.46 -3.88 -2.81
CA ARG A 262 18.48 -4.85 -3.23
C ARG A 262 18.56 -6.03 -2.28
N GLU A 263 18.49 -5.78 -0.99
CA GLU A 263 18.49 -6.81 0.04
C GLU A 263 17.24 -7.69 -0.05
N GLY A 264 16.05 -7.08 -0.17
CA GLY A 264 14.79 -7.80 -0.37
C GLY A 264 14.77 -8.66 -1.64
N ILE A 265 15.30 -8.14 -2.77
CA ILE A 265 15.46 -8.91 -4.01
C ILE A 265 16.44 -10.08 -3.81
N SER A 266 17.54 -9.86 -3.09
CA SER A 266 18.52 -10.90 -2.80
C SER A 266 17.94 -12.00 -1.93
N ILE A 267 17.25 -11.65 -0.85
CA ILE A 267 16.57 -12.59 0.06
C ILE A 267 15.47 -13.35 -0.69
N GLY A 268 14.62 -12.65 -1.46
CA GLY A 268 13.56 -13.27 -2.25
C GLY A 268 14.07 -14.24 -3.32
N LYS A 269 15.19 -13.91 -3.98
CA LYS A 269 15.84 -14.82 -4.94
C LYS A 269 16.42 -16.06 -4.26
N GLU A 270 17.03 -15.90 -3.10
CA GLU A 270 17.61 -17.04 -2.37
C GLU A 270 16.51 -17.94 -1.81
N ALA A 271 15.43 -17.36 -1.22
CA ALA A 271 14.28 -18.10 -0.75
C ALA A 271 13.60 -18.87 -1.90
N GLY A 272 13.28 -18.19 -3.02
CA GLY A 272 12.69 -18.85 -4.19
C GLY A 272 13.59 -19.92 -4.82
N ARG A 273 14.92 -19.76 -4.73
CA ARG A 273 15.86 -20.80 -5.18
C ARG A 273 15.87 -22.02 -4.26
N GLN A 274 15.75 -21.81 -2.96
CA GLN A 274 15.67 -22.91 -1.97
C GLN A 274 14.35 -23.66 -2.08
N GLU A 275 13.23 -22.94 -2.19
CA GLU A 275 11.90 -23.54 -2.39
C GLU A 275 11.85 -24.36 -3.71
N GLY A 276 12.27 -23.77 -4.83
CA GLY A 276 12.29 -24.47 -6.12
C GLY A 276 13.24 -25.68 -6.14
N ARG A 277 14.33 -25.65 -5.35
CA ARG A 277 15.20 -26.82 -5.18
C ARG A 277 14.50 -27.91 -4.38
N GLN A 278 13.84 -27.56 -3.28
CA GLN A 278 13.12 -28.50 -2.44
C GLN A 278 11.98 -29.17 -3.19
N GLU A 279 11.16 -28.39 -3.90
CA GLU A 279 10.09 -28.90 -4.76
C GLU A 279 10.63 -29.84 -5.85
N GLY A 280 11.77 -29.46 -6.47
CA GLY A 280 12.42 -30.29 -7.49
C GLY A 280 12.94 -31.61 -6.94
N GLU A 281 13.51 -31.62 -5.72
CA GLU A 281 13.98 -32.83 -5.05
C GLU A 281 12.81 -33.75 -4.65
N GLU A 282 11.69 -33.18 -4.17
CA GLU A 282 10.48 -33.94 -3.85
C GLU A 282 9.83 -34.57 -5.08
N LEU A 283 9.72 -33.82 -6.20
CA LEU A 283 9.18 -34.33 -7.46
C LEU A 283 10.04 -35.45 -8.03
N LEU A 284 11.36 -35.29 -7.97
CA LEU A 284 12.30 -36.33 -8.42
C LEU A 284 12.19 -37.57 -7.54
N GLY A 285 12.08 -37.42 -6.23
CA GLY A 285 11.88 -38.53 -5.30
C GLY A 285 10.60 -39.32 -5.57
N LYS A 286 9.48 -38.61 -5.86
CA LYS A 286 8.22 -39.23 -6.26
C LYS A 286 8.36 -40.01 -7.59
N LEU A 287 9.01 -39.40 -8.60
CA LEU A 287 9.25 -40.06 -9.89
C LEU A 287 10.09 -41.33 -9.73
N VAL A 288 11.19 -41.25 -9.00
CA VAL A 288 12.08 -42.42 -8.77
C VAL A 288 11.31 -43.56 -8.10
N LYS A 289 10.46 -43.27 -7.11
CA LYS A 289 9.64 -44.26 -6.42
C LYS A 289 8.66 -44.97 -7.39
N LEU A 290 8.02 -44.20 -8.27
CA LEU A 290 7.10 -44.75 -9.29
C LEU A 290 7.84 -45.61 -10.32
N LEU A 291 8.97 -45.16 -10.85
CA LEU A 291 9.79 -45.90 -11.82
C LEU A 291 10.36 -47.19 -11.20
N LEU A 292 10.75 -47.19 -9.92
CA LEU A 292 11.18 -48.42 -9.23
C LEU A 292 10.01 -49.41 -9.09
N GLY A 293 8.80 -48.93 -8.81
CA GLY A 293 7.61 -49.78 -8.72
C GLY A 293 7.27 -50.49 -10.05
N GLU A 294 7.60 -49.85 -11.17
CA GLU A 294 7.41 -50.43 -12.53
C GLU A 294 8.64 -51.15 -13.08
N GLY A 295 9.73 -51.25 -12.32
CA GLY A 295 10.97 -51.90 -12.75
C GLY A 295 11.77 -51.15 -13.84
N ARG A 296 11.48 -49.85 -14.05
CA ARG A 296 12.04 -48.99 -15.12
C ARG A 296 13.36 -48.33 -14.69
N THR A 297 14.35 -49.12 -14.28
CA THR A 297 15.63 -48.64 -13.74
C THR A 297 16.43 -47.81 -14.73
N THR A 298 16.40 -48.14 -16.02
CA THR A 298 17.07 -47.37 -17.08
C THR A 298 16.50 -45.97 -17.23
N ASP A 299 15.22 -45.75 -16.96
CA ASP A 299 14.58 -44.46 -17.02
C ASP A 299 14.95 -43.60 -15.81
N ILE A 300 15.30 -44.19 -14.64
CA ILE A 300 15.85 -43.48 -13.52
C ILE A 300 17.20 -42.86 -13.83
N GLU A 301 18.11 -43.63 -14.47
CA GLU A 301 19.42 -43.12 -14.90
C GLU A 301 19.27 -42.00 -15.92
N ARG A 302 18.38 -42.13 -16.88
CA ARG A 302 18.11 -41.09 -17.90
C ARG A 302 17.50 -39.82 -17.27
N ALA A 303 16.55 -39.98 -16.37
CA ALA A 303 15.90 -38.84 -15.69
C ALA A 303 16.87 -38.08 -14.77
N SER A 304 17.88 -38.77 -14.21
CA SER A 304 18.89 -38.14 -13.35
C SER A 304 19.81 -37.19 -14.11
N THR A 305 20.12 -37.53 -15.37
CA THR A 305 21.11 -36.82 -16.19
C THR A 305 20.49 -35.92 -17.26
N ASP A 306 19.28 -36.22 -17.76
CA ASP A 306 18.61 -35.44 -18.80
C ASP A 306 17.33 -34.79 -18.30
N GLN A 307 17.33 -33.46 -18.28
CA GLN A 307 16.19 -32.66 -17.84
C GLN A 307 14.96 -32.83 -18.74
N LYS A 308 15.15 -33.04 -20.09
CA LYS A 308 14.03 -33.18 -21.00
C LYS A 308 13.33 -34.53 -20.80
N VAL A 309 14.10 -35.59 -20.62
CA VAL A 309 13.57 -36.90 -20.27
C VAL A 309 12.85 -36.87 -18.95
N ARG A 310 13.41 -36.21 -17.94
CA ARG A 310 12.79 -36.05 -16.65
C ARG A 310 11.44 -35.34 -16.73
N GLN A 311 11.34 -34.26 -17.50
CA GLN A 311 10.07 -33.55 -17.71
C GLN A 311 9.02 -34.38 -18.45
N GLN A 312 9.44 -35.18 -19.41
CA GLN A 312 8.52 -36.12 -20.08
C GLN A 312 7.96 -37.16 -19.12
N LEU A 313 8.81 -37.72 -18.29
CA LEU A 313 8.40 -38.69 -17.27
C LEU A 313 7.50 -38.06 -16.17
N TYR A 314 7.75 -36.79 -15.77
CA TYR A 314 6.83 -36.10 -14.89
C TYR A 314 5.41 -35.97 -15.43
N ARG A 315 5.28 -35.68 -16.75
CA ARG A 315 3.97 -35.63 -17.42
C ARG A 315 3.35 -37.03 -17.59
N GLU A 316 4.15 -38.04 -17.91
CA GLU A 316 3.69 -39.43 -18.04
C GLU A 316 3.07 -39.93 -16.74
N PHE A 317 3.68 -39.58 -15.60
CA PHE A 317 3.20 -39.98 -14.27
C PHE A 317 2.28 -38.93 -13.61
N HIS A 318 1.82 -37.91 -14.33
CA HIS A 318 0.93 -36.85 -13.85
C HIS A 318 1.46 -36.15 -12.59
N LEU A 319 2.76 -35.93 -12.52
CA LEU A 319 3.41 -35.22 -11.40
C LEU A 319 3.47 -33.70 -11.62
N ILE A 320 3.29 -33.24 -12.87
CA ILE A 320 3.18 -31.83 -13.30
C ILE A 320 2.13 -31.72 -14.39
#